data_05814e8e475693815fcb70bb2ee3ece8
#
_entry.id   05814e8e475693815fcb70bb2ee3ece8
#
_cell.length_a   1.000
_cell.length_b   1.000
_cell.length_c   1.000
_cell.angle_alpha   90.00
_cell.angle_beta   90.00
_cell.angle_gamma   90.00
#
_symmetry.space_group_name_H-M   'P 1'
#
loop_
_entity.id
_entity.type
_entity.pdbx_description
1 polymer ?
#
loop_
_entity_poly.entity_id
_entity_poly.type
_entity_poly.pdbx_seq_one_letter_code
_entity_poly.pdbx_strand_id
1 'polypeptide(L)'
;MRKLTVAQARRIALAAQGFADKRPTGKVDIRHLRRVVDRVGVVQLDSVNVVARAHFLPFFARLGNYPMHLADRIGWGTGEMVEYWAHEAALIPVEQWPLFRHRMQKNWHWPSMDRWMNDNPGAIDQVLREVTERGPLRPGDLENHSNTSRGPWWDWSDAKLALEALFFTGRLTVAERVNFIRHYDLPERVLPAEIVAAEVEEGSARRQLLQQAVRHHGIGTVADLADYYRMKSVSAAPLLAAMATKGEVEEVGVAG
;
A
#
# COMPACT_ATOMS: atom_id res chain seq x y z
N MET A 1 -18.32 -24.19 17.11
CA MET A 1 -17.01 -23.74 16.57
C MET A 1 -16.34 -24.93 15.87
N ARG A 2 -16.04 -24.80 14.60
CA ARG A 2 -15.34 -25.81 13.79
C ARG A 2 -13.88 -25.92 14.24
N LYS A 3 -13.34 -27.14 14.27
CA LYS A 3 -11.94 -27.39 14.63
C LYS A 3 -11.13 -27.72 13.39
N LEU A 4 -9.97 -27.12 13.26
CA LEU A 4 -9.00 -27.35 12.19
C LEU A 4 -7.67 -27.81 12.80
N THR A 5 -6.93 -28.60 12.08
CA THR A 5 -5.51 -28.87 12.39
C THR A 5 -4.63 -27.74 11.88
N VAL A 6 -3.44 -27.57 12.46
CA VAL A 6 -2.42 -26.62 11.96
C VAL A 6 -2.12 -26.83 10.45
N ALA A 7 -2.07 -28.09 10.01
CA ALA A 7 -1.83 -28.43 8.61
C ALA A 7 -2.99 -27.95 7.69
N GLN A 8 -4.23 -28.00 8.16
CA GLN A 8 -5.37 -27.45 7.42
C GLN A 8 -5.33 -25.94 7.38
N ALA A 9 -5.05 -25.27 8.52
CA ALA A 9 -4.92 -23.82 8.60
C ALA A 9 -3.82 -23.30 7.63
N ARG A 10 -2.64 -23.94 7.62
CA ARG A 10 -1.55 -23.60 6.68
C ARG A 10 -1.97 -23.73 5.22
N ARG A 11 -2.69 -24.81 4.86
CA ARG A 11 -3.18 -24.98 3.48
C ARG A 11 -4.20 -23.93 3.10
N ILE A 12 -5.09 -23.52 4.00
CA ILE A 12 -6.05 -22.45 3.75
C ILE A 12 -5.31 -21.14 3.50
N ALA A 13 -4.36 -20.75 4.37
CA ALA A 13 -3.57 -19.53 4.20
C ALA A 13 -2.79 -19.52 2.88
N LEU A 14 -2.09 -20.61 2.55
CA LEU A 14 -1.33 -20.72 1.30
C LEU A 14 -2.24 -20.67 0.06
N ALA A 15 -3.41 -21.33 0.12
CA ALA A 15 -4.37 -21.33 -0.98
C ALA A 15 -4.98 -19.92 -1.21
N ALA A 16 -5.34 -19.21 -0.15
CA ALA A 16 -5.86 -17.85 -0.23
C ALA A 16 -4.87 -16.91 -0.92
N GLN A 17 -3.59 -17.06 -0.62
CA GLN A 17 -2.51 -16.27 -1.22
C GLN A 17 -2.06 -16.74 -2.61
N GLY A 18 -2.74 -17.71 -3.22
CA GLY A 18 -2.50 -18.15 -4.59
C GLY A 18 -1.39 -19.18 -4.76
N PHE A 19 -0.86 -19.78 -3.68
CA PHE A 19 0.16 -20.84 -3.81
C PHE A 19 -0.40 -22.18 -4.27
N ALA A 20 -1.72 -22.38 -4.23
CA ALA A 20 -2.40 -23.53 -4.79
C ALA A 20 -2.77 -23.35 -6.28
N ASP A 21 -2.61 -22.15 -6.83
CA ASP A 21 -2.94 -21.87 -8.23
C ASP A 21 -1.90 -22.52 -9.15
N LYS A 22 -2.36 -23.02 -10.29
CA LYS A 22 -1.45 -23.62 -11.30
C LYS A 22 -0.54 -22.52 -11.88
N ARG A 23 0.76 -22.79 -11.89
CA ARG A 23 1.72 -21.92 -12.56
C ARG A 23 1.47 -21.91 -14.07
N PRO A 24 1.69 -20.77 -14.74
CA PRO A 24 1.65 -20.70 -16.19
C PRO A 24 2.62 -21.69 -16.83
N THR A 25 2.17 -22.39 -17.87
CA THR A 25 3.02 -23.30 -18.67
C THR A 25 3.62 -22.62 -19.90
N GLY A 26 3.16 -21.39 -20.21
CA GLY A 26 3.63 -20.59 -21.34
C GLY A 26 4.20 -19.24 -20.91
N LYS A 27 4.29 -18.33 -21.86
CA LYS A 27 4.78 -16.96 -21.62
C LYS A 27 3.91 -16.23 -20.61
N VAL A 28 4.52 -15.72 -19.53
CA VAL A 28 3.85 -14.89 -18.54
C VAL A 28 3.57 -13.50 -19.13
N ASP A 29 2.35 -13.03 -18.96
CA ASP A 29 1.89 -11.70 -19.36
C ASP A 29 1.22 -10.95 -18.19
N ILE A 30 0.77 -9.73 -18.44
CA ILE A 30 0.18 -8.84 -17.41
C ILE A 30 -1.06 -9.45 -16.73
N ARG A 31 -1.84 -10.30 -17.40
CA ARG A 31 -3.02 -10.96 -16.83
C ARG A 31 -2.64 -11.92 -15.69
N HIS A 32 -1.47 -12.52 -15.79
CA HIS A 32 -0.94 -13.39 -14.74
C HIS A 32 -0.56 -12.58 -13.50
N LEU A 33 0.01 -11.38 -13.70
CA LEU A 33 0.34 -10.49 -12.59
C LEU A 33 -0.93 -9.96 -11.90
N ARG A 34 -1.97 -9.59 -12.66
CA ARG A 34 -3.28 -9.20 -12.11
C ARG A 34 -3.84 -10.28 -11.17
N ARG A 35 -3.79 -11.56 -11.57
CA ARG A 35 -4.21 -12.66 -10.68
C ARG A 35 -3.43 -12.69 -9.37
N VAL A 36 -2.13 -12.41 -9.41
CA VAL A 36 -1.33 -12.36 -8.18
C VAL A 36 -1.75 -11.17 -7.32
N VAL A 37 -1.95 -9.99 -7.91
CA VAL A 37 -2.48 -8.82 -7.20
C VAL A 37 -3.83 -9.11 -6.57
N ASP A 38 -4.75 -9.76 -7.29
CA ASP A 38 -6.07 -10.16 -6.76
C ASP A 38 -5.97 -11.13 -5.57
N ARG A 39 -4.90 -11.92 -5.48
CA ARG A 39 -4.66 -12.84 -4.37
C ARG A 39 -4.04 -12.15 -3.15
N VAL A 40 -3.16 -11.18 -3.36
CA VAL A 40 -2.41 -10.56 -2.25
C VAL A 40 -2.87 -9.16 -1.87
N GLY A 41 -3.54 -8.43 -2.76
CA GLY A 41 -4.09 -7.09 -2.50
C GLY A 41 -3.08 -6.01 -2.12
N VAL A 42 -1.90 -6.37 -1.66
CA VAL A 42 -0.82 -5.46 -1.24
C VAL A 42 0.51 -6.00 -1.73
N VAL A 43 1.31 -5.16 -2.38
CA VAL A 43 2.66 -5.50 -2.82
C VAL A 43 3.64 -4.52 -2.19
N GLN A 44 4.35 -4.98 -1.16
CA GLN A 44 5.29 -4.14 -0.42
C GLN A 44 6.44 -3.67 -1.30
N LEU A 45 6.79 -2.40 -1.15
CA LEU A 45 7.94 -1.75 -1.79
C LEU A 45 9.09 -1.63 -0.80
N ASP A 46 10.29 -2.01 -1.23
CA ASP A 46 11.51 -1.85 -0.47
C ASP A 46 12.63 -1.36 -1.39
N SER A 47 13.42 -0.41 -0.89
CA SER A 47 14.59 0.11 -1.61
C SER A 47 15.76 -0.87 -1.65
N VAL A 48 15.81 -1.82 -0.72
CA VAL A 48 16.87 -2.84 -0.65
C VAL A 48 16.84 -3.70 -1.91
N ASN A 49 18.00 -3.81 -2.57
CA ASN A 49 18.17 -4.52 -3.84
C ASN A 49 19.44 -5.37 -3.83
N VAL A 50 19.43 -6.43 -3.01
CA VAL A 50 20.57 -7.38 -2.96
C VAL A 50 20.49 -8.39 -4.09
N VAL A 51 19.35 -9.08 -4.24
CA VAL A 51 19.08 -10.03 -5.33
C VAL A 51 18.02 -9.45 -6.27
N ALA A 52 16.91 -9.02 -5.69
CA ALA A 52 15.82 -8.31 -6.35
C ALA A 52 15.04 -7.51 -5.31
N ARG A 53 14.39 -6.40 -5.72
CA ARG A 53 13.53 -5.66 -4.81
C ARG A 53 12.30 -6.47 -4.40
N ALA A 54 11.81 -6.22 -3.19
CA ALA A 54 10.74 -7.00 -2.55
C ALA A 54 9.48 -7.15 -3.43
N HIS A 55 9.07 -6.12 -4.16
CA HIS A 55 7.86 -6.14 -4.98
C HIS A 55 7.90 -7.12 -6.17
N PHE A 56 9.08 -7.60 -6.57
CA PHE A 56 9.19 -8.64 -7.60
C PHE A 56 8.91 -10.05 -7.05
N LEU A 57 9.15 -10.28 -5.76
CA LEU A 57 9.13 -11.62 -5.15
C LEU A 57 7.73 -12.24 -5.07
N PRO A 58 6.63 -11.51 -4.75
CA PRO A 58 5.28 -12.07 -4.77
C PRO A 58 4.89 -12.68 -6.11
N PHE A 59 5.28 -12.03 -7.21
CA PHE A 59 5.04 -12.53 -8.56
C PHE A 59 5.90 -13.76 -8.87
N PHE A 60 7.20 -13.70 -8.58
CA PHE A 60 8.12 -14.81 -8.80
C PHE A 60 7.69 -16.07 -8.03
N ALA A 61 7.32 -15.92 -6.77
CA ALA A 61 6.90 -17.04 -5.92
C ALA A 61 5.69 -17.81 -6.48
N ARG A 62 4.81 -17.14 -7.23
CA ARG A 62 3.56 -17.72 -7.76
C ARG A 62 3.65 -18.07 -9.24
N LEU A 63 4.36 -17.28 -10.01
CA LEU A 63 4.42 -17.43 -11.48
C LEU A 63 5.68 -18.16 -11.96
N GLY A 64 6.73 -18.24 -11.12
CA GLY A 64 8.06 -18.64 -11.55
C GLY A 64 8.79 -17.51 -12.29
N ASN A 65 9.65 -17.85 -13.24
CA ASN A 65 10.37 -16.85 -14.02
C ASN A 65 9.40 -16.04 -14.90
N TYR A 66 9.51 -14.72 -14.84
CA TYR A 66 8.66 -13.80 -15.61
C TYR A 66 9.45 -12.53 -16.00
N PRO A 67 9.02 -11.80 -17.05
CA PRO A 67 9.63 -10.51 -17.41
C PRO A 67 9.41 -9.46 -16.32
N MET A 68 10.47 -9.04 -15.61
CA MET A 68 10.38 -8.14 -14.45
C MET A 68 9.70 -6.80 -14.77
N HIS A 69 9.90 -6.27 -15.99
CA HIS A 69 9.24 -5.03 -16.41
C HIS A 69 7.70 -5.07 -16.36
N LEU A 70 7.10 -6.27 -16.32
CA LEU A 70 5.64 -6.40 -16.14
C LEU A 70 5.20 -6.01 -14.72
N ALA A 71 6.05 -6.22 -13.70
CA ALA A 71 5.76 -5.78 -12.35
C ALA A 71 5.82 -4.25 -12.23
N ASP A 72 6.81 -3.61 -12.85
CA ASP A 72 6.89 -2.15 -12.92
C ASP A 72 5.70 -1.59 -13.72
N ARG A 73 5.35 -2.24 -14.82
CA ARG A 73 4.20 -1.84 -15.65
C ARG A 73 2.87 -1.93 -14.90
N ILE A 74 2.60 -3.01 -14.14
CA ILE A 74 1.35 -3.11 -13.38
C ILE A 74 1.36 -2.11 -12.21
N GLY A 75 2.52 -1.86 -11.62
CA GLY A 75 2.69 -0.94 -10.50
C GLY A 75 2.40 0.51 -10.86
N TRP A 76 2.91 0.99 -12.00
CA TRP A 76 2.86 2.42 -12.34
C TRP A 76 2.43 2.71 -13.79
N GLY A 77 2.33 1.73 -14.66
CA GLY A 77 2.09 1.94 -16.09
C GLY A 77 0.69 1.60 -16.58
N THR A 78 -0.18 1.02 -15.75
CA THR A 78 -1.54 0.64 -16.15
C THR A 78 -2.64 1.46 -15.47
N GLY A 79 -2.31 2.23 -14.43
CA GLY A 79 -3.31 2.91 -13.59
C GLY A 79 -4.13 1.98 -12.69
N GLU A 80 -3.81 0.67 -12.66
CA GLU A 80 -4.53 -0.33 -11.84
C GLU A 80 -4.06 -0.36 -10.39
N MET A 81 -2.85 0.12 -10.14
CA MET A 81 -2.25 0.18 -8.81
C MET A 81 -1.86 1.61 -8.47
N VAL A 82 -1.81 1.89 -7.18
CA VAL A 82 -1.32 3.16 -6.65
C VAL A 82 -0.41 2.89 -5.47
N GLU A 83 0.61 3.72 -5.31
CA GLU A 83 1.49 3.65 -4.15
C GLU A 83 0.89 4.38 -2.97
N TYR A 84 0.83 3.71 -1.80
CA TYR A 84 0.48 4.34 -0.53
C TYR A 84 1.04 3.53 0.66
N TRP A 85 0.91 4.09 1.87
CA TRP A 85 1.27 3.44 3.12
C TRP A 85 0.13 2.52 3.61
N ALA A 86 0.08 1.30 3.08
CA ALA A 86 -0.91 0.29 3.45
C ALA A 86 -0.37 -0.67 4.52
N HIS A 87 0.62 -1.46 4.14
CA HIS A 87 1.50 -2.22 5.03
C HIS A 87 2.92 -1.81 4.67
N GLU A 88 3.50 -0.83 5.38
CA GLU A 88 4.64 -0.04 4.95
C GLU A 88 4.38 0.62 3.57
N ALA A 89 5.43 1.11 2.88
CA ALA A 89 5.29 1.56 1.50
C ALA A 89 4.86 0.40 0.61
N ALA A 90 3.75 0.52 -0.08
CA ALA A 90 3.19 -0.57 -0.86
C ALA A 90 2.44 -0.07 -2.10
N LEU A 91 2.35 -0.93 -3.11
CA LEU A 91 1.37 -0.82 -4.18
C LEU A 91 0.08 -1.51 -3.73
N ILE A 92 -1.04 -0.84 -3.91
CA ILE A 92 -2.39 -1.32 -3.65
C ILE A 92 -3.25 -1.13 -4.91
N PRO A 93 -4.30 -1.94 -5.12
CA PRO A 93 -5.31 -1.65 -6.15
C PRO A 93 -5.85 -0.22 -6.00
N VAL A 94 -6.00 0.49 -7.11
CA VAL A 94 -6.39 1.91 -7.12
C VAL A 94 -7.74 2.13 -6.42
N GLU A 95 -8.65 1.17 -6.49
CA GLU A 95 -9.97 1.21 -5.84
C GLU A 95 -9.88 1.19 -4.30
N GLN A 96 -8.74 0.79 -3.75
CA GLN A 96 -8.53 0.79 -2.29
C GLN A 96 -8.05 2.17 -1.79
N TRP A 97 -7.57 3.06 -2.64
CA TRP A 97 -7.01 4.34 -2.22
C TRP A 97 -7.97 5.19 -1.35
N PRO A 98 -9.29 5.28 -1.65
CA PRO A 98 -10.23 6.01 -0.81
C PRO A 98 -10.37 5.41 0.60
N LEU A 99 -10.12 4.10 0.77
CA LEU A 99 -10.21 3.44 2.07
C LEU A 99 -9.13 3.90 3.05
N PHE A 100 -8.07 4.55 2.55
CA PHE A 100 -6.98 5.08 3.37
C PHE A 100 -7.12 6.57 3.69
N ARG A 101 -8.15 7.28 3.19
CA ARG A 101 -8.33 8.72 3.44
C ARG A 101 -8.38 9.09 4.91
N HIS A 102 -8.97 8.26 5.75
CA HIS A 102 -9.00 8.47 7.19
C HIS A 102 -7.59 8.50 7.83
N ARG A 103 -6.60 7.88 7.20
CA ARG A 103 -5.20 7.95 7.61
C ARG A 103 -4.54 9.22 7.10
N MET A 104 -4.84 9.62 5.87
CA MET A 104 -4.35 10.86 5.25
C MET A 104 -4.72 12.08 6.09
N GLN A 105 -5.91 12.07 6.69
CA GLN A 105 -6.40 13.15 7.53
C GLN A 105 -5.80 13.17 8.95
N LYS A 106 -5.27 12.05 9.46
CA LYS A 106 -4.86 11.90 10.87
C LYS A 106 -3.35 11.85 11.09
N ASN A 107 -2.55 11.99 10.05
CA ASN A 107 -1.06 11.91 10.11
C ASN A 107 -0.56 10.76 11.01
N TRP A 108 -1.15 9.59 10.88
CA TRP A 108 -1.05 8.47 11.80
C TRP A 108 0.34 7.82 11.89
N HIS A 109 1.25 8.14 10.98
CA HIS A 109 2.47 7.35 10.82
C HIS A 109 3.70 7.97 11.50
N TRP A 110 3.89 9.30 11.43
CA TRP A 110 5.05 9.96 12.03
C TRP A 110 4.67 11.24 12.78
N PRO A 111 4.60 11.21 14.12
CA PRO A 111 4.32 12.41 14.92
C PRO A 111 5.32 13.55 14.71
N SER A 112 6.56 13.23 14.30
CA SER A 112 7.57 14.21 13.93
C SER A 112 7.24 14.96 12.65
N MET A 113 6.51 14.34 11.71
CA MET A 113 6.07 14.96 10.48
C MET A 113 5.03 16.05 10.76
N ASP A 114 4.07 15.81 11.66
CA ASP A 114 3.07 16.82 12.06
C ASP A 114 3.74 18.07 12.59
N ARG A 115 4.73 17.90 13.47
CA ARG A 115 5.49 19.03 14.01
C ARG A 115 6.20 19.78 12.90
N TRP A 116 6.93 19.06 12.03
CA TRP A 116 7.66 19.69 10.92
C TRP A 116 6.72 20.44 9.96
N MET A 117 5.55 19.87 9.63
CA MET A 117 4.55 20.52 8.78
C MET A 117 4.02 21.82 9.40
N ASN A 118 3.75 21.81 10.72
CA ASN A 118 3.28 22.98 11.44
C ASN A 118 4.34 24.08 11.51
N ASP A 119 5.62 23.69 11.62
CA ASP A 119 6.75 24.61 11.67
C ASP A 119 7.15 25.16 10.29
N ASN A 120 6.77 24.47 9.18
CA ASN A 120 7.20 24.79 7.82
C ASN A 120 6.02 24.88 6.80
N PRO A 121 4.93 25.59 7.08
CA PRO A 121 3.78 25.66 6.16
C PRO A 121 4.15 26.25 4.79
N GLY A 122 5.06 27.21 4.75
CA GLY A 122 5.53 27.85 3.51
C GLY A 122 6.25 26.87 2.58
N ALA A 123 7.01 25.92 3.12
CA ALA A 123 7.69 24.87 2.32
C ALA A 123 6.67 23.91 1.69
N ILE A 124 5.64 23.52 2.44
CA ILE A 124 4.55 22.67 1.95
C ILE A 124 3.81 23.34 0.77
N ASP A 125 3.44 24.61 0.94
CA ASP A 125 2.70 25.35 -0.09
C ASP A 125 3.55 25.63 -1.33
N GLN A 126 4.84 25.90 -1.15
CA GLN A 126 5.77 26.09 -2.26
C GLN A 126 5.92 24.80 -3.08
N VAL A 127 6.21 23.67 -2.45
CA VAL A 127 6.36 22.38 -3.13
C VAL A 127 5.08 22.00 -3.85
N LEU A 128 3.93 22.19 -3.23
CA LEU A 128 2.66 21.89 -3.88
C LEU A 128 2.43 22.75 -5.13
N ARG A 129 2.75 24.05 -5.08
CA ARG A 129 2.68 24.94 -6.26
C ARG A 129 3.61 24.44 -7.37
N GLU A 130 4.86 24.13 -7.05
CA GLU A 130 5.83 23.64 -8.05
C GLU A 130 5.35 22.36 -8.73
N VAL A 131 4.83 21.38 -7.98
CA VAL A 131 4.23 20.16 -8.57
C VAL A 131 2.99 20.50 -9.41
N THR A 132 2.16 21.43 -8.95
CA THR A 132 0.96 21.85 -9.69
C THR A 132 1.32 22.48 -11.03
N GLU A 133 2.35 23.30 -11.09
CA GLU A 133 2.77 24.04 -12.27
C GLU A 133 3.60 23.21 -13.25
N ARG A 134 4.48 22.34 -12.74
CA ARG A 134 5.51 21.64 -13.53
C ARG A 134 5.20 20.18 -13.84
N GLY A 135 4.24 19.57 -13.15
CA GLY A 135 3.89 18.16 -13.30
C GLY A 135 4.73 17.24 -12.39
N PRO A 136 4.94 15.97 -12.75
CA PRO A 136 5.60 15.05 -11.85
C PRO A 136 7.02 15.47 -11.50
N LEU A 137 7.32 15.62 -10.20
CA LEU A 137 8.64 16.03 -9.69
C LEU A 137 9.17 15.03 -8.66
N ARG A 138 10.49 14.86 -8.66
CA ARG A 138 11.25 14.19 -7.61
C ARG A 138 11.94 15.23 -6.71
N PRO A 139 12.43 14.83 -5.51
CA PRO A 139 13.10 15.78 -4.60
C PRO A 139 14.24 16.61 -5.25
N GLY A 140 15.00 16.00 -6.16
CA GLY A 140 16.12 16.67 -6.83
C GLY A 140 15.74 17.69 -7.92
N ASP A 141 14.45 17.75 -8.30
CA ASP A 141 13.99 18.71 -9.32
C ASP A 141 13.43 20.00 -8.71
N LEU A 142 13.33 20.05 -7.37
CA LEU A 142 12.81 21.21 -6.63
C LEU A 142 13.94 22.22 -6.43
N GLU A 143 13.73 23.44 -6.91
CA GLU A 143 14.69 24.54 -6.81
C GLU A 143 14.55 25.27 -5.47
N ASN A 144 15.68 25.83 -4.96
CA ASN A 144 15.75 26.75 -3.82
C ASN A 144 15.25 26.24 -2.45
N HIS A 145 15.22 24.93 -2.21
CA HIS A 145 15.01 24.41 -0.87
C HIS A 145 16.35 24.33 -0.13
N SER A 146 16.45 25.02 1.00
CA SER A 146 17.64 25.04 1.84
C SER A 146 18.04 23.60 2.20
N ASN A 147 19.21 23.15 1.70
CA ASN A 147 19.84 21.92 2.13
C ASN A 147 20.43 22.10 3.54
N THR A 148 19.58 22.29 4.55
CA THR A 148 20.02 22.21 5.94
C THR A 148 20.10 20.75 6.31
N SER A 149 21.26 20.14 6.06
CA SER A 149 21.53 18.78 6.55
C SER A 149 21.53 18.77 8.07
N ARG A 150 20.65 18.00 8.65
CA ARG A 150 20.57 17.76 10.11
C ARG A 150 21.04 16.34 10.42
N GLY A 151 22.38 16.15 10.61
CA GLY A 151 22.96 14.91 11.12
C GLY A 151 23.50 13.92 10.07
N PRO A 152 24.19 12.84 10.48
CA PRO A 152 25.09 12.10 9.59
C PRO A 152 24.51 10.92 8.81
N TRP A 153 23.24 10.50 8.99
CA TRP A 153 22.80 9.24 8.36
C TRP A 153 21.42 9.19 7.68
N TRP A 154 20.45 10.09 8.00
CA TRP A 154 19.08 10.00 7.45
C TRP A 154 18.39 11.36 7.27
N ASP A 155 19.15 12.41 6.99
CA ASP A 155 18.62 13.75 6.84
C ASP A 155 18.00 13.94 5.46
N TRP A 156 16.69 14.10 5.48
CA TRP A 156 15.94 14.49 4.32
C TRP A 156 16.04 16.01 4.15
N SER A 157 16.29 16.48 2.92
CA SER A 157 16.11 17.88 2.60
C SER A 157 14.69 18.34 2.88
N ASP A 158 14.46 19.60 3.19
CA ASP A 158 13.11 20.15 3.42
C ASP A 158 12.19 19.87 2.23
N ALA A 159 12.70 19.89 1.01
CA ALA A 159 11.96 19.51 -0.20
C ALA A 159 11.45 18.06 -0.15
N LYS A 160 12.29 17.13 0.29
CA LYS A 160 11.90 15.72 0.42
C LYS A 160 10.89 15.54 1.54
N LEU A 161 11.06 16.23 2.67
CA LEU A 161 10.08 16.20 3.78
C LEU A 161 8.73 16.74 3.34
N ALA A 162 8.70 17.85 2.58
CA ALA A 162 7.47 18.42 2.05
C ALA A 162 6.76 17.47 1.07
N LEU A 163 7.50 16.84 0.14
CA LEU A 163 6.92 15.83 -0.78
C LEU A 163 6.35 14.64 -0.03
N GLU A 164 7.07 14.10 0.95
CA GLU A 164 6.58 12.98 1.76
C GLU A 164 5.37 13.39 2.60
N ALA A 165 5.36 14.58 3.19
CA ALA A 165 4.21 15.10 3.94
C ALA A 165 2.97 15.26 3.05
N LEU A 166 3.12 15.82 1.86
CA LEU A 166 2.06 15.96 0.87
C LEU A 166 1.54 14.59 0.38
N PHE A 167 2.44 13.62 0.21
CA PHE A 167 2.10 12.24 -0.12
C PHE A 167 1.36 11.53 1.02
N PHE A 168 1.82 11.67 2.26
CA PHE A 168 1.14 11.13 3.44
C PHE A 168 -0.28 11.64 3.60
N THR A 169 -0.46 12.95 3.38
CA THR A 169 -1.76 13.61 3.49
C THR A 169 -2.65 13.42 2.25
N GLY A 170 -2.18 12.68 1.24
CA GLY A 170 -2.93 12.42 0.01
C GLY A 170 -3.11 13.66 -0.88
N ARG A 171 -2.37 14.75 -0.61
CA ARG A 171 -2.34 15.95 -1.47
C ARG A 171 -1.46 15.74 -2.70
N LEU A 172 -0.52 14.81 -2.64
CA LEU A 172 0.23 14.27 -3.78
C LEU A 172 0.13 12.75 -3.78
N THR A 173 0.36 12.16 -4.94
CA THR A 173 0.53 10.72 -5.13
C THR A 173 1.77 10.43 -5.98
N VAL A 174 2.16 9.16 -6.10
CA VAL A 174 3.29 8.76 -6.94
C VAL A 174 2.78 8.45 -8.34
N ALA A 175 3.18 9.27 -9.31
CA ALA A 175 2.84 9.05 -10.72
C ALA A 175 3.64 7.89 -11.32
N GLU A 176 4.94 7.83 -11.00
CA GLU A 176 5.86 6.79 -11.48
C GLU A 176 7.09 6.67 -10.59
N ARG A 177 7.88 5.62 -10.82
CA ARG A 177 9.25 5.51 -10.29
C ARG A 177 10.26 5.36 -11.42
N VAL A 178 11.21 6.28 -11.44
CA VAL A 178 12.36 6.20 -12.35
C VAL A 178 13.60 5.84 -11.54
N ASN A 179 14.25 4.73 -11.87
CA ASN A 179 15.35 4.17 -11.07
C ASN A 179 14.99 3.98 -9.58
N PHE A 180 13.75 3.64 -9.34
CA PHE A 180 13.13 3.49 -8.02
C PHE A 180 12.95 4.80 -7.23
N ILE A 181 13.22 5.96 -7.80
CA ILE A 181 12.96 7.27 -7.22
C ILE A 181 11.51 7.64 -7.55
N ARG A 182 10.75 8.08 -6.53
CA ARG A 182 9.38 8.56 -6.69
C ARG A 182 9.33 9.87 -7.46
N HIS A 183 8.43 9.96 -8.42
CA HIS A 183 7.98 11.19 -9.06
C HIS A 183 6.55 11.46 -8.57
N TYR A 184 6.36 12.59 -7.91
CA TYR A 184 5.11 12.96 -7.27
C TYR A 184 4.30 13.89 -8.15
N ASP A 185 2.99 13.65 -8.25
CA ASP A 185 2.05 14.53 -8.95
C ASP A 185 0.72 14.62 -8.19
N LEU A 186 -0.17 15.48 -8.66
CA LEU A 186 -1.51 15.65 -8.13
C LEU A 186 -2.33 14.36 -8.31
N PRO A 187 -3.11 13.93 -7.30
CA PRO A 187 -4.00 12.78 -7.43
C PRO A 187 -4.93 12.88 -8.64
N GLU A 188 -5.43 14.08 -8.96
CA GLU A 188 -6.34 14.34 -10.07
C GLU A 188 -5.73 14.09 -11.46
N ARG A 189 -4.39 14.04 -11.55
CA ARG A 189 -3.67 13.72 -12.80
C ARG A 189 -3.30 12.26 -12.92
N VAL A 190 -3.22 11.56 -11.80
CA VAL A 190 -2.70 10.18 -11.72
C VAL A 190 -3.81 9.17 -11.55
N LEU A 191 -4.84 9.51 -10.76
CA LEU A 191 -5.92 8.59 -10.39
C LEU A 191 -7.19 8.88 -11.18
N PRO A 192 -8.05 7.89 -11.42
CA PRO A 192 -9.38 8.10 -11.98
C PRO A 192 -10.19 9.10 -11.14
N ALA A 193 -10.95 9.95 -11.80
CA ALA A 193 -11.72 11.02 -11.14
C ALA A 193 -12.69 10.48 -10.08
N GLU A 194 -13.31 9.33 -10.33
CA GLU A 194 -14.20 8.64 -9.38
C GLU A 194 -13.47 8.18 -8.12
N ILE A 195 -12.19 7.81 -8.21
CA ILE A 195 -11.37 7.42 -7.07
C ILE A 195 -11.00 8.65 -6.24
N VAL A 196 -10.65 9.74 -6.91
CA VAL A 196 -10.33 11.01 -6.25
C VAL A 196 -11.57 11.62 -5.58
N ALA A 197 -12.75 11.49 -6.17
CA ALA A 197 -13.99 12.00 -5.62
C ALA A 197 -14.61 11.10 -4.54
N ALA A 198 -14.21 9.82 -4.46
CA ALA A 198 -14.81 8.87 -3.53
C ALA A 198 -14.56 9.23 -2.07
N GLU A 199 -15.61 9.38 -1.29
CA GLU A 199 -15.57 9.55 0.15
C GLU A 199 -16.10 8.29 0.82
N VAL A 200 -15.31 7.73 1.74
CA VAL A 200 -15.66 6.53 2.49
C VAL A 200 -15.54 6.85 3.98
N GLU A 201 -16.64 6.66 4.70
CA GLU A 201 -16.65 6.82 6.16
C GLU A 201 -15.63 5.89 6.82
N GLU A 202 -14.93 6.36 7.85
CA GLU A 202 -13.79 5.66 8.47
C GLU A 202 -14.13 4.24 8.95
N GLY A 203 -15.29 4.03 9.59
CA GLY A 203 -15.71 2.72 10.07
C GLY A 203 -16.00 1.77 8.91
N SER A 204 -16.60 2.28 7.84
CA SER A 204 -16.84 1.52 6.61
C SER A 204 -15.52 1.18 5.89
N ALA A 205 -14.60 2.14 5.80
CA ALA A 205 -13.27 1.92 5.21
C ALA A 205 -12.49 0.85 5.97
N ARG A 206 -12.44 0.93 7.30
CA ARG A 206 -11.79 -0.08 8.15
C ARG A 206 -12.40 -1.46 7.99
N ARG A 207 -13.73 -1.53 7.92
CA ARG A 207 -14.43 -2.79 7.70
C ARG A 207 -14.10 -3.40 6.34
N GLN A 208 -14.09 -2.61 5.28
CA GLN A 208 -13.73 -3.05 3.93
C GLN A 208 -12.28 -3.55 3.87
N LEU A 209 -11.34 -2.80 4.45
CA LEU A 209 -9.93 -3.23 4.54
C LEU A 209 -9.81 -4.55 5.31
N LEU A 210 -10.56 -4.74 6.39
CA LEU A 210 -10.54 -5.98 7.15
C LEU A 210 -11.16 -7.16 6.37
N GLN A 211 -12.22 -6.94 5.59
CA GLN A 211 -12.77 -7.94 4.66
C GLN A 211 -11.72 -8.36 3.61
N GLN A 212 -10.98 -7.40 3.07
CA GLN A 212 -9.86 -7.66 2.16
C GLN A 212 -8.76 -8.49 2.85
N ALA A 213 -8.39 -8.13 4.09
CA ALA A 213 -7.40 -8.87 4.87
C ALA A 213 -7.82 -10.32 5.09
N VAL A 214 -9.07 -10.57 5.46
CA VAL A 214 -9.64 -11.93 5.61
C VAL A 214 -9.54 -12.70 4.30
N ARG A 215 -9.93 -12.08 3.19
CA ARG A 215 -9.88 -12.71 1.86
C ARG A 215 -8.47 -13.10 1.45
N HIS A 216 -7.51 -12.21 1.64
CA HIS A 216 -6.13 -12.41 1.20
C HIS A 216 -5.33 -13.31 2.15
N HIS A 217 -5.62 -13.26 3.46
CA HIS A 217 -4.96 -14.10 4.45
C HIS A 217 -5.58 -15.50 4.53
N GLY A 218 -6.89 -15.62 4.29
CA GLY A 218 -7.68 -16.85 4.30
C GLY A 218 -8.01 -17.36 5.69
N ILE A 219 -7.08 -17.41 6.60
CA ILE A 219 -7.24 -17.75 8.01
C ILE A 219 -6.17 -17.02 8.82
N GLY A 220 -6.51 -16.49 9.97
CA GLY A 220 -5.58 -15.76 10.82
C GLY A 220 -6.20 -15.42 12.16
N THR A 221 -5.37 -15.07 13.13
CA THR A 221 -5.82 -14.46 14.38
C THR A 221 -6.30 -13.03 14.13
N VAL A 222 -6.98 -12.45 15.12
CA VAL A 222 -7.32 -11.01 15.07
C VAL A 222 -6.08 -10.14 14.80
N ALA A 223 -4.94 -10.50 15.37
CA ALA A 223 -3.69 -9.77 15.19
C ALA A 223 -3.17 -9.87 13.75
N ASP A 224 -3.14 -11.08 13.17
CA ASP A 224 -2.69 -11.31 11.80
C ASP A 224 -3.56 -10.54 10.79
N LEU A 225 -4.88 -10.61 10.95
CA LEU A 225 -5.83 -9.95 10.05
C LEU A 225 -5.78 -8.42 10.18
N ALA A 226 -5.59 -7.92 11.40
CA ALA A 226 -5.44 -6.49 11.66
C ALA A 226 -4.13 -5.94 11.07
N ASP A 227 -3.03 -6.68 11.22
CA ASP A 227 -1.71 -6.26 10.76
C ASP A 227 -1.62 -6.20 9.22
N TYR A 228 -2.45 -6.94 8.51
CA TYR A 228 -2.45 -6.97 7.04
C TYR A 228 -2.49 -5.55 6.42
N TYR A 229 -3.26 -4.66 7.03
CA TYR A 229 -3.33 -3.24 6.66
C TYR A 229 -2.94 -2.32 7.83
N ARG A 230 -2.03 -2.75 8.71
CA ARG A 230 -1.54 -1.97 9.87
C ARG A 230 -2.67 -1.40 10.73
N MET A 231 -3.71 -2.19 10.96
CA MET A 231 -4.81 -1.84 11.85
C MET A 231 -4.49 -2.30 13.27
N LYS A 232 -4.90 -1.55 14.29
CA LYS A 232 -4.76 -2.01 15.69
C LYS A 232 -5.75 -3.14 15.97
N SER A 233 -5.30 -4.23 16.62
CA SER A 233 -6.14 -5.37 16.96
C SER A 233 -7.36 -4.97 17.80
N VAL A 234 -7.23 -3.99 18.69
CA VAL A 234 -8.34 -3.44 19.49
C VAL A 234 -9.44 -2.83 18.62
N SER A 235 -9.10 -2.28 17.46
CA SER A 235 -10.06 -1.72 16.50
C SER A 235 -10.63 -2.79 15.55
N ALA A 236 -9.86 -3.83 15.25
CA ALA A 236 -10.25 -4.91 14.35
C ALA A 236 -11.19 -5.94 15.03
N ALA A 237 -10.95 -6.24 16.32
CA ALA A 237 -11.70 -7.27 17.04
C ALA A 237 -13.23 -7.08 17.00
N PRO A 238 -13.81 -5.91 17.31
CA PRO A 238 -15.25 -5.72 17.25
C PRO A 238 -15.81 -5.83 15.83
N LEU A 239 -15.04 -5.43 14.82
CA LEU A 239 -15.44 -5.55 13.41
C LEU A 239 -15.48 -7.02 12.97
N LEU A 240 -14.48 -7.82 13.34
CA LEU A 240 -14.47 -9.27 13.07
C LEU A 240 -15.61 -9.99 13.79
N ALA A 241 -15.88 -9.65 15.06
CA ALA A 241 -17.01 -10.20 15.80
C ALA A 241 -18.34 -9.89 15.10
N ALA A 242 -18.53 -8.66 14.64
CA ALA A 242 -19.72 -8.28 13.88
C ALA A 242 -19.84 -9.02 12.54
N MET A 243 -18.71 -9.24 11.85
CA MET A 243 -18.67 -10.04 10.61
C MET A 243 -18.99 -11.51 10.87
N ALA A 244 -18.52 -12.08 11.99
CA ALA A 244 -18.85 -13.46 12.39
C ALA A 244 -20.32 -13.60 12.71
N THR A 245 -20.92 -12.65 13.42
CA THR A 245 -22.37 -12.64 13.71
C THR A 245 -23.23 -12.61 12.43
N LYS A 246 -22.74 -11.95 11.38
CA LYS A 246 -23.40 -11.90 10.06
C LYS A 246 -23.09 -13.10 9.16
N GLY A 247 -22.23 -14.02 9.59
CA GLY A 247 -21.81 -15.18 8.79
C GLY A 247 -20.87 -14.86 7.64
N GLU A 248 -20.25 -13.68 7.64
CA GLU A 248 -19.26 -13.25 6.62
C GLU A 248 -17.89 -13.89 6.86
N VAL A 249 -17.59 -14.24 8.10
CA VAL A 249 -16.41 -15.00 8.52
C VAL A 249 -16.84 -16.09 9.51
N GLU A 250 -16.07 -17.17 9.57
CA GLU A 250 -16.29 -18.25 10.53
C GLU A 250 -15.19 -18.24 11.59
N GLU A 251 -15.57 -18.23 12.86
CA GLU A 251 -14.62 -18.45 13.95
C GLU A 251 -14.29 -19.92 14.05
N VAL A 252 -13.03 -20.28 14.00
CA VAL A 252 -12.53 -21.66 14.03
C VAL A 252 -11.48 -21.84 15.12
N GLY A 253 -11.48 -23.03 15.74
CA GLY A 253 -10.39 -23.43 16.63
C GLY A 253 -9.30 -24.14 15.84
N VAL A 254 -8.03 -23.76 16.06
CA VAL A 254 -6.89 -24.47 15.49
C VAL A 254 -6.19 -25.23 16.61
N ALA A 255 -6.20 -26.57 16.51
CA ALA A 255 -5.48 -27.41 17.47
C ALA A 255 -3.99 -27.45 17.06
N GLY A 256 -3.14 -26.98 17.97
CA GLY A 256 -1.69 -27.06 17.92
C GLY A 256 -1.17 -28.28 18.65
#